data_431b1bdaeeb657b34b3ecd6d65e4a483
#
_entry.id   431b1bdaeeb657b34b3ecd6d65e4a483
#
_cell.length_a   1.000
_cell.length_b   1.000
_cell.length_c   1.000
_cell.angle_alpha   90.00
_cell.angle_beta   90.00
_cell.angle_gamma   90.00
#
_symmetry.space_group_name_H-M   'P 1'
#
loop_
_entity.id
_entity.type
_entity.pdbx_description
1 polymer ?
#
loop_
_entity_poly.entity_id
_entity_poly.type
_entity_poly.pdbx_seq_one_letter_code
_entity_poly.pdbx_strand_id
1 'polypeptide(L)'
;LGKGLGGRVKPDHGEKEKPEMKYSVFSLLKNTLSGHKKWPAAWRDPQPQKDYDVIIIGGGGHGLATAYYLAKVHGISNVAVLEKSWLGSGNVGRNTTIIRSNYMLPGNNPFYEWSMKLWEGLEQDFNFNAMVSQRGVLNLCHTDPQRDAFARRGNAMRIDGVDAELLDAERVREMYPFLDFNNARFPIKGGILQRRGGTVRHDAVAWGYARGADSRGVDIIQNCEVTGIKTVKGKVVGVQTNRGFIGCKKLGLAAAGNSSEVAAMAGLKLPIESHVLQAFVSEGLKPYIDGVVTFGAGHFYVSQSDKGGLVFGGDIDGYNSYARRGNLPMVEHVIEAGVAMIPGLARVRVLRSWGGIMDMSMDGSPI
;
A
#
# COMPACT_ATOMS: atom_id res chain seq x y z
N LEU A 1 2.71 15.60 -36.45
CA LEU A 1 1.47 16.36 -36.41
C LEU A 1 0.88 16.18 -34.99
N GLY A 2 1.30 17.10 -34.07
CA GLY A 2 0.90 17.11 -32.69
C GLY A 2 -0.39 17.90 -32.49
N LYS A 3 -1.26 17.40 -31.62
CA LYS A 3 -2.16 18.25 -30.84
C LYS A 3 -1.96 17.89 -29.36
N GLY A 4 -1.44 18.87 -28.61
CA GLY A 4 -1.14 18.76 -27.22
C GLY A 4 -2.41 18.58 -26.37
N LEU A 5 -2.36 17.60 -25.49
CA LEU A 5 -3.25 17.45 -24.35
C LEU A 5 -2.69 18.24 -23.16
N GLY A 6 -2.74 19.55 -23.26
CA GLY A 6 -2.41 20.47 -22.17
C GLY A 6 -3.69 21.04 -21.53
N GLY A 7 -4.54 20.21 -21.01
CA GLY A 7 -5.64 20.62 -20.16
C GLY A 7 -5.15 20.92 -18.75
N ARG A 8 -4.85 22.18 -18.42
CA ARG A 8 -4.73 22.64 -17.03
C ARG A 8 -6.06 22.37 -16.33
N VAL A 9 -6.12 21.36 -15.47
CA VAL A 9 -7.20 21.23 -14.50
C VAL A 9 -7.09 22.41 -13.55
N LYS A 10 -7.97 23.39 -13.68
CA LYS A 10 -8.16 24.43 -12.67
C LYS A 10 -8.57 23.74 -11.37
N PRO A 11 -8.00 24.10 -10.20
CA PRO A 11 -8.53 23.64 -8.93
C PRO A 11 -9.96 24.17 -8.82
N ASP A 12 -10.87 23.22 -8.69
CA ASP A 12 -12.29 23.52 -8.38
C ASP A 12 -12.34 24.08 -6.97
N HIS A 13 -12.53 25.39 -6.86
CA HIS A 13 -12.90 26.06 -5.62
C HIS A 13 -14.39 25.85 -5.36
N GLY A 14 -14.80 24.57 -5.24
CA GLY A 14 -16.11 24.24 -4.72
C GLY A 14 -16.28 24.87 -3.34
N GLU A 15 -17.47 25.44 -3.11
CA GLU A 15 -17.88 26.16 -1.90
C GLU A 15 -17.30 25.50 -0.65
N LYS A 16 -16.56 26.30 0.13
CA LYS A 16 -16.03 25.90 1.43
C LYS A 16 -17.23 25.63 2.34
N GLU A 17 -17.66 24.37 2.42
CA GLU A 17 -18.42 23.94 3.58
C GLU A 17 -17.59 24.33 4.80
N LYS A 18 -18.14 25.20 5.65
CA LYS A 18 -17.51 25.56 6.91
C LYS A 18 -17.24 24.26 7.65
N PRO A 19 -15.98 23.97 8.06
CA PRO A 19 -15.69 22.74 8.78
C PRO A 19 -16.54 22.77 10.04
N GLU A 20 -17.56 21.91 10.13
CA GLU A 20 -18.21 21.64 11.41
C GLU A 20 -17.13 21.22 12.38
N MET A 21 -16.92 22.02 13.42
CA MET A 21 -15.94 21.68 14.46
C MET A 21 -16.41 20.43 15.19
N LYS A 22 -15.97 19.27 14.69
CA LYS A 22 -16.31 17.94 15.25
C LYS A 22 -15.84 17.77 16.71
N TYR A 23 -14.99 18.67 17.21
CA TYR A 23 -14.32 18.62 18.51
C TYR A 23 -14.58 19.87 19.34
N SER A 24 -15.81 20.37 19.38
CA SER A 24 -16.18 21.43 20.31
C SER A 24 -16.39 20.88 21.73
N VAL A 25 -16.26 21.76 22.74
CA VAL A 25 -16.56 21.40 24.15
C VAL A 25 -17.99 20.85 24.28
N PHE A 26 -18.94 21.41 23.54
CA PHE A 26 -20.32 20.92 23.50
C PHE A 26 -20.42 19.52 22.88
N SER A 27 -19.65 19.21 21.85
CA SER A 27 -19.57 17.88 21.27
C SER A 27 -18.99 16.87 22.27
N LEU A 28 -17.94 17.23 22.99
CA LEU A 28 -17.37 16.41 24.05
C LEU A 28 -18.41 16.13 25.15
N LEU A 29 -19.08 17.16 25.64
CA LEU A 29 -20.11 17.02 26.69
C LEU A 29 -21.26 16.12 26.22
N LYS A 30 -21.79 16.36 25.03
CA LYS A 30 -22.85 15.54 24.41
C LYS A 30 -22.45 14.09 24.27
N ASN A 31 -21.24 13.82 23.79
CA ASN A 31 -20.75 12.45 23.60
C ASN A 31 -20.48 11.76 24.95
N THR A 32 -19.94 12.46 25.94
CA THR A 32 -19.74 11.95 27.29
C THR A 32 -21.09 11.57 27.94
N LEU A 33 -22.09 12.46 27.88
CA LEU A 33 -23.43 12.19 28.43
C LEU A 33 -24.16 11.05 27.70
N SER A 34 -23.88 10.82 26.42
CA SER A 34 -24.41 9.69 25.66
C SER A 34 -23.62 8.39 25.83
N GLY A 35 -22.60 8.37 26.69
CA GLY A 35 -21.71 7.21 26.88
C GLY A 35 -20.92 6.85 25.63
N HIS A 36 -20.65 7.80 24.75
CA HIS A 36 -19.94 7.63 23.47
C HIS A 36 -20.60 6.61 22.49
N LYS A 37 -21.90 6.39 22.59
CA LYS A 37 -22.63 5.39 21.79
C LYS A 37 -23.23 5.93 20.50
N LYS A 38 -23.18 7.24 20.27
CA LYS A 38 -23.86 7.89 19.12
C LYS A 38 -22.89 8.56 18.14
N TRP A 39 -21.72 7.95 17.93
CA TRP A 39 -20.80 8.40 16.89
C TRP A 39 -21.37 8.07 15.51
N PRO A 40 -21.34 9.00 14.55
CA PRO A 40 -21.70 8.66 13.17
C PRO A 40 -20.74 7.61 12.63
N ALA A 41 -21.26 6.64 11.89
CA ALA A 41 -20.43 5.68 11.18
C ALA A 41 -19.47 6.41 10.23
N ALA A 42 -18.24 5.91 10.10
CA ALA A 42 -17.22 6.52 9.23
C ALA A 42 -17.58 6.40 7.75
N TRP A 43 -18.36 5.40 7.38
CA TRP A 43 -19.01 5.17 6.09
C TRP A 43 -20.29 4.36 6.33
N ARG A 44 -21.19 4.36 5.33
CA ARG A 44 -22.45 3.58 5.39
C ARG A 44 -22.15 2.07 5.30
N ASP A 45 -23.11 1.25 5.70
CA ASP A 45 -23.13 -0.21 5.45
C ASP A 45 -24.38 -0.55 4.60
N PRO A 46 -24.37 -0.24 3.30
CA PRO A 46 -25.51 -0.40 2.44
C PRO A 46 -25.77 -1.86 2.09
N GLN A 47 -27.03 -2.20 1.83
CA GLN A 47 -27.35 -3.43 1.13
C GLN A 47 -27.03 -3.26 -0.36
N PRO A 48 -26.58 -4.31 -1.07
CA PRO A 48 -26.34 -4.24 -2.50
C PRO A 48 -27.57 -3.80 -3.27
N GLN A 49 -27.42 -2.86 -4.20
CA GLN A 49 -28.45 -2.57 -5.19
C GLN A 49 -28.49 -3.68 -6.24
N LYS A 50 -29.57 -3.70 -7.03
CA LYS A 50 -29.73 -4.69 -8.09
C LYS A 50 -28.69 -4.54 -9.20
N ASP A 51 -28.34 -3.31 -9.56
CA ASP A 51 -27.45 -3.00 -10.68
C ASP A 51 -26.58 -1.77 -10.37
N TYR A 52 -25.33 -1.80 -10.85
CA TYR A 52 -24.37 -0.70 -10.78
C TYR A 52 -23.77 -0.39 -12.15
N ASP A 53 -23.30 0.85 -12.34
CA ASP A 53 -22.49 1.18 -13.51
C ASP A 53 -21.12 0.46 -13.47
N VAL A 54 -20.52 0.44 -12.28
CA VAL A 54 -19.23 -0.23 -12.04
C VAL A 54 -19.29 -1.05 -10.76
N ILE A 55 -18.83 -2.28 -10.82
CA ILE A 55 -18.50 -3.08 -9.63
C ILE A 55 -16.99 -3.21 -9.55
N ILE A 56 -16.43 -3.02 -8.35
CA ILE A 56 -15.02 -3.27 -8.06
C ILE A 56 -14.92 -4.41 -7.05
N ILE A 57 -14.26 -5.49 -7.42
CA ILE A 57 -14.01 -6.64 -6.54
C ILE A 57 -12.73 -6.39 -5.75
N GLY A 58 -12.86 -6.26 -4.42
CA GLY A 58 -11.78 -6.04 -3.48
C GLY A 58 -11.79 -4.65 -2.85
N GLY A 59 -12.05 -4.59 -1.54
CA GLY A 59 -12.05 -3.39 -0.69
C GLY A 59 -10.66 -3.06 -0.13
N GLY A 60 -9.60 -3.37 -0.86
CA GLY A 60 -8.23 -2.97 -0.55
C GLY A 60 -7.90 -1.55 -0.99
N GLY A 61 -6.64 -1.13 -0.81
CA GLY A 61 -6.20 0.22 -1.17
C GLY A 61 -6.51 0.60 -2.62
N HIS A 62 -6.21 -0.28 -3.57
CA HIS A 62 -6.44 -0.03 -5.00
C HIS A 62 -7.94 0.02 -5.34
N GLY A 63 -8.75 -0.90 -4.81
CA GLY A 63 -10.19 -0.90 -5.09
C GLY A 63 -10.89 0.33 -4.54
N LEU A 64 -10.59 0.72 -3.30
CA LEU A 64 -11.14 1.92 -2.68
C LEU A 64 -10.66 3.20 -3.37
N ALA A 65 -9.36 3.28 -3.73
CA ALA A 65 -8.84 4.41 -4.48
C ALA A 65 -9.48 4.54 -5.86
N THR A 66 -9.65 3.42 -6.58
CA THR A 66 -10.32 3.40 -7.89
C THR A 66 -11.75 3.94 -7.76
N ALA A 67 -12.52 3.46 -6.79
CA ALA A 67 -13.88 3.93 -6.55
C ALA A 67 -13.94 5.43 -6.20
N TYR A 68 -13.01 5.88 -5.35
CA TYR A 68 -12.89 7.28 -4.98
C TYR A 68 -12.60 8.18 -6.18
N TYR A 69 -11.62 7.81 -7.01
CA TYR A 69 -11.24 8.62 -8.17
C TYR A 69 -12.27 8.54 -9.31
N LEU A 70 -12.98 7.41 -9.49
CA LEU A 70 -14.13 7.34 -10.40
C LEU A 70 -15.20 8.38 -10.01
N ALA A 71 -15.51 8.47 -8.74
CA ALA A 71 -16.49 9.44 -8.26
C ALA A 71 -15.95 10.88 -8.26
N LYS A 72 -14.71 11.10 -7.77
CA LYS A 72 -14.13 12.44 -7.63
C LYS A 72 -13.80 13.09 -8.98
N VAL A 73 -13.19 12.35 -9.90
CA VAL A 73 -12.61 12.90 -11.13
C VAL A 73 -13.56 12.75 -12.31
N HIS A 74 -14.29 11.63 -12.36
CA HIS A 74 -15.13 11.28 -13.50
C HIS A 74 -16.64 11.41 -13.24
N GLY A 75 -17.06 11.76 -12.01
CA GLY A 75 -18.47 11.86 -11.65
C GLY A 75 -19.22 10.53 -11.68
N ILE A 76 -18.53 9.39 -11.71
CA ILE A 76 -19.14 8.06 -11.73
C ILE A 76 -19.33 7.60 -10.29
N SER A 77 -20.52 7.77 -9.73
CA SER A 77 -20.84 7.46 -8.33
C SER A 77 -21.69 6.19 -8.14
N ASN A 78 -22.40 5.73 -9.19
CA ASN A 78 -23.14 4.46 -9.12
C ASN A 78 -22.14 3.27 -9.20
N VAL A 79 -21.32 3.15 -8.15
CA VAL A 79 -20.22 2.21 -8.01
C VAL A 79 -20.40 1.39 -6.74
N ALA A 80 -20.19 0.07 -6.83
CA ALA A 80 -20.08 -0.79 -5.67
C ALA A 80 -18.65 -1.30 -5.50
N VAL A 81 -18.11 -1.23 -4.29
CA VAL A 81 -16.91 -1.97 -3.89
C VAL A 81 -17.35 -3.19 -3.08
N LEU A 82 -17.08 -4.38 -3.58
CA LEU A 82 -17.44 -5.63 -2.92
C LEU A 82 -16.20 -6.21 -2.21
N GLU A 83 -16.26 -6.29 -0.89
CA GLU A 83 -15.20 -6.86 -0.06
C GLU A 83 -15.71 -8.14 0.62
N LYS A 84 -14.98 -9.24 0.43
CA LYS A 84 -15.40 -10.55 0.98
C LYS A 84 -15.40 -10.60 2.51
N SER A 85 -14.58 -9.76 3.14
CA SER A 85 -14.48 -9.68 4.60
C SER A 85 -14.74 -8.23 5.04
N TRP A 86 -13.85 -7.63 5.79
CA TRP A 86 -13.90 -6.23 6.21
C TRP A 86 -12.76 -5.43 5.56
N LEU A 87 -12.90 -4.12 5.48
CA LEU A 87 -11.85 -3.23 4.95
C LEU A 87 -10.56 -3.40 5.72
N GLY A 88 -9.47 -3.65 4.99
CA GLY A 88 -8.16 -3.91 5.57
C GLY A 88 -7.89 -5.39 5.90
N SER A 89 -8.81 -6.31 5.68
CA SER A 89 -8.60 -7.75 5.92
C SER A 89 -7.61 -8.39 4.97
N GLY A 90 -7.42 -7.81 3.79
CA GLY A 90 -6.48 -8.26 2.76
C GLY A 90 -5.06 -7.71 2.94
N ASN A 91 -4.34 -7.55 1.82
CA ASN A 91 -2.95 -7.07 1.82
C ASN A 91 -2.80 -5.64 2.38
N VAL A 92 -3.81 -4.80 2.28
CA VAL A 92 -3.76 -3.45 2.88
C VAL A 92 -3.46 -3.52 4.38
N GLY A 93 -4.09 -4.43 5.12
CA GLY A 93 -3.82 -4.60 6.56
C GLY A 93 -2.62 -5.49 6.87
N ARG A 94 -1.91 -5.97 5.85
CA ARG A 94 -0.74 -6.86 5.98
C ARG A 94 0.53 -6.27 5.38
N ASN A 95 0.46 -5.11 4.75
CA ASN A 95 1.65 -4.44 4.22
C ASN A 95 2.48 -3.80 5.33
N THR A 96 3.69 -3.41 4.98
CA THR A 96 4.65 -2.78 5.89
C THR A 96 4.76 -1.29 5.70
N THR A 97 3.76 -0.70 5.06
CA THR A 97 3.52 0.75 5.00
C THR A 97 4.51 1.58 4.18
N ILE A 98 5.48 0.99 3.52
CA ILE A 98 6.51 1.69 2.75
C ILE A 98 5.91 2.29 1.48
N ILE A 99 6.14 3.59 1.27
CA ILE A 99 5.82 4.31 0.02
C ILE A 99 7.11 4.82 -0.62
N ARG A 100 7.22 4.63 -1.93
CA ARG A 100 8.41 5.03 -2.71
C ARG A 100 8.09 5.05 -4.19
N SER A 101 8.88 5.77 -4.98
CA SER A 101 8.84 5.76 -6.45
C SER A 101 10.14 5.29 -7.11
N ASN A 102 11.13 4.89 -6.33
CA ASN A 102 12.43 4.42 -6.79
C ASN A 102 12.40 2.98 -7.37
N TYR A 103 11.39 2.68 -8.17
CA TYR A 103 11.30 1.45 -8.93
C TYR A 103 12.14 1.55 -10.20
N MET A 104 12.75 0.46 -10.60
CA MET A 104 13.96 0.50 -11.40
C MET A 104 13.78 0.19 -12.87
N LEU A 105 12.55 -0.01 -13.31
CA LEU A 105 12.22 -0.14 -14.71
C LEU A 105 11.77 1.21 -15.27
N PRO A 106 12.34 1.71 -16.36
CA PRO A 106 12.05 3.05 -16.89
C PRO A 106 10.55 3.30 -17.12
N GLY A 107 9.81 2.30 -17.60
CA GLY A 107 8.35 2.40 -17.80
C GLY A 107 7.56 2.58 -16.50
N ASN A 108 8.09 2.16 -15.37
CA ASN A 108 7.43 2.24 -14.06
C ASN A 108 7.66 3.59 -13.37
N ASN A 109 8.74 4.29 -13.66
CA ASN A 109 9.09 5.55 -12.97
C ASN A 109 7.98 6.61 -13.07
N PRO A 110 7.41 6.94 -14.25
CA PRO A 110 6.33 7.92 -14.35
C PRO A 110 5.08 7.51 -13.56
N PHE A 111 4.75 6.22 -13.56
CA PHE A 111 3.60 5.67 -12.85
C PHE A 111 3.75 5.82 -11.33
N TYR A 112 4.89 5.39 -10.79
CA TYR A 112 5.15 5.47 -9.35
C TYR A 112 5.42 6.90 -8.89
N GLU A 113 6.03 7.76 -9.71
CA GLU A 113 6.21 9.17 -9.39
C GLU A 113 4.86 9.92 -9.36
N TRP A 114 3.93 9.57 -10.25
CA TRP A 114 2.56 10.06 -10.17
C TRP A 114 1.88 9.59 -8.87
N SER A 115 2.08 8.32 -8.49
CA SER A 115 1.59 7.79 -7.21
C SER A 115 2.16 8.56 -6.01
N MET A 116 3.45 8.92 -6.02
CA MET A 116 4.05 9.75 -4.95
C MET A 116 3.36 11.11 -4.81
N LYS A 117 3.04 11.77 -5.92
CA LYS A 117 2.28 13.03 -5.91
C LYS A 117 0.88 12.88 -5.32
N LEU A 118 0.23 11.74 -5.57
CA LEU A 118 -1.05 11.42 -4.94
C LEU A 118 -0.91 11.22 -3.44
N TRP A 119 0.15 10.53 -2.97
CA TRP A 119 0.44 10.38 -1.55
C TRP A 119 0.66 11.73 -0.86
N GLU A 120 1.42 12.63 -1.48
CA GLU A 120 1.74 13.96 -0.95
C GLU A 120 0.49 14.86 -0.81
N GLY A 121 -0.50 14.69 -1.67
CA GLY A 121 -1.78 15.42 -1.62
C GLY A 121 -2.89 14.74 -0.84
N LEU A 122 -2.68 13.52 -0.32
CA LEU A 122 -3.74 12.66 0.15
C LEU A 122 -4.49 13.21 1.38
N GLU A 123 -3.77 13.82 2.31
CA GLU A 123 -4.36 14.36 3.53
C GLU A 123 -5.26 15.55 3.26
N GLN A 124 -4.87 16.40 2.31
CA GLN A 124 -5.70 17.52 1.85
C GLN A 124 -6.93 17.02 1.11
N ASP A 125 -6.77 16.01 0.27
CA ASP A 125 -7.85 15.40 -0.50
C ASP A 125 -8.94 14.79 0.38
N PHE A 126 -8.57 14.19 1.49
CA PHE A 126 -9.49 13.52 2.40
C PHE A 126 -9.99 14.39 3.54
N ASN A 127 -9.33 15.52 3.82
CA ASN A 127 -9.43 16.19 5.11
C ASN A 127 -9.32 15.18 6.27
N PHE A 128 -8.32 14.29 6.16
CA PHE A 128 -8.11 13.17 7.07
C PHE A 128 -6.63 12.77 7.08
N ASN A 129 -6.02 12.69 8.26
CA ASN A 129 -4.61 12.39 8.41
C ASN A 129 -4.32 10.91 8.11
N ALA A 130 -3.69 10.63 6.97
CA ALA A 130 -3.20 9.33 6.57
C ALA A 130 -1.81 8.99 7.15
N MET A 131 -1.22 9.93 7.90
CA MET A 131 0.11 9.81 8.51
C MET A 131 1.20 9.52 7.48
N VAL A 132 1.19 10.28 6.39
CA VAL A 132 2.25 10.25 5.37
C VAL A 132 3.52 10.83 5.99
N SER A 133 4.58 10.02 6.05
CA SER A 133 5.84 10.36 6.71
C SER A 133 7.02 10.11 5.77
N GLN A 134 7.51 11.18 5.15
CA GLN A 134 8.62 11.15 4.19
C GLN A 134 9.96 11.32 4.90
N ARG A 135 10.47 10.21 5.46
CA ARG A 135 11.75 10.17 6.18
C ARG A 135 12.87 9.50 5.39
N GLY A 136 12.61 9.19 4.14
CA GLY A 136 13.55 8.53 3.24
C GLY A 136 13.44 7.02 3.19
N VAL A 137 13.80 6.48 2.02
CA VAL A 137 13.97 5.04 1.79
C VAL A 137 15.39 4.82 1.27
N LEU A 138 16.21 4.17 2.08
CA LEU A 138 17.59 3.81 1.75
C LEU A 138 17.65 2.36 1.28
N ASN A 139 18.21 2.15 0.09
CA ASN A 139 18.61 0.82 -0.37
C ASN A 139 20.11 0.69 -0.25
N LEU A 140 20.60 -0.27 0.53
CA LEU A 140 22.02 -0.53 0.73
C LEU A 140 22.62 -1.30 -0.43
N CYS A 141 23.90 -1.05 -0.75
CA CYS A 141 24.69 -1.87 -1.66
C CYS A 141 25.88 -2.50 -0.91
N HIS A 142 26.22 -3.73 -1.28
CA HIS A 142 27.16 -4.58 -0.57
C HIS A 142 28.40 -4.94 -1.41
N THR A 143 28.37 -4.65 -2.70
CA THR A 143 29.47 -4.91 -3.63
C THR A 143 29.70 -3.69 -4.53
N ASP A 144 30.92 -3.59 -5.10
CA ASP A 144 31.22 -2.51 -6.04
C ASP A 144 30.36 -2.57 -7.32
N PRO A 145 30.07 -3.75 -7.92
CA PRO A 145 29.11 -3.84 -9.02
C PRO A 145 27.70 -3.34 -8.65
N GLN A 146 27.22 -3.60 -7.42
CA GLN A 146 25.94 -3.04 -6.97
C GLN A 146 25.99 -1.51 -6.84
N ARG A 147 27.09 -0.96 -6.30
CA ARG A 147 27.27 0.50 -6.23
C ARG A 147 27.24 1.15 -7.62
N ASP A 148 27.94 0.55 -8.59
CA ASP A 148 27.95 1.06 -9.97
C ASP A 148 26.56 0.93 -10.63
N ALA A 149 25.84 -0.15 -10.35
CA ALA A 149 24.46 -0.30 -10.78
C ALA A 149 23.55 0.78 -10.15
N PHE A 150 23.73 1.11 -8.88
CA PHE A 150 22.98 2.18 -8.20
C PHE A 150 23.34 3.56 -8.76
N ALA A 151 24.58 3.81 -9.16
CA ALA A 151 24.95 5.06 -9.81
C ALA A 151 24.22 5.24 -11.14
N ARG A 152 24.21 4.20 -11.99
CA ARG A 152 23.45 4.22 -13.27
C ARG A 152 21.95 4.41 -13.02
N ARG A 153 21.39 3.69 -12.08
CA ARG A 153 19.97 3.77 -11.69
C ARG A 153 19.60 5.16 -11.17
N GLY A 154 20.38 5.69 -10.24
CA GLY A 154 20.16 7.03 -9.68
C GLY A 154 20.18 8.12 -10.76
N ASN A 155 21.02 7.97 -11.78
CA ASN A 155 21.02 8.88 -12.92
C ASN A 155 19.73 8.75 -13.75
N ALA A 156 19.29 7.53 -14.08
CA ALA A 156 18.04 7.31 -14.79
C ALA A 156 16.83 7.83 -14.00
N MET A 157 16.77 7.53 -12.71
CA MET A 157 15.70 8.03 -11.84
C MET A 157 15.61 9.55 -11.83
N ARG A 158 16.75 10.25 -11.73
CA ARG A 158 16.77 11.72 -11.73
C ARG A 158 16.29 12.31 -13.07
N ILE A 159 16.63 11.68 -14.19
CA ILE A 159 16.10 12.07 -15.51
C ILE A 159 14.58 11.95 -15.55
N ASP A 160 14.02 10.91 -14.92
CA ASP A 160 12.57 10.66 -14.84
C ASP A 160 11.87 11.46 -13.72
N GLY A 161 12.58 12.35 -13.03
CA GLY A 161 12.02 13.21 -11.97
C GLY A 161 11.91 12.57 -10.60
N VAL A 162 12.47 11.39 -10.41
CA VAL A 162 12.55 10.73 -9.09
C VAL A 162 13.78 11.24 -8.34
N ASP A 163 13.59 11.64 -7.08
CA ASP A 163 14.69 12.03 -6.21
C ASP A 163 15.55 10.80 -5.86
N ALA A 164 16.80 10.83 -6.22
CA ALA A 164 17.75 9.76 -5.96
C ALA A 164 19.12 10.35 -5.60
N GLU A 165 19.60 10.00 -4.41
CA GLU A 165 20.90 10.43 -3.88
C GLU A 165 21.78 9.21 -3.67
N LEU A 166 22.95 9.18 -4.31
CA LEU A 166 23.93 8.13 -4.10
C LEU A 166 24.77 8.50 -2.87
N LEU A 167 24.80 7.60 -1.89
CA LEU A 167 25.57 7.74 -0.65
C LEU A 167 26.74 6.76 -0.64
N ASP A 168 27.91 7.21 -0.21
CA ASP A 168 29.02 6.34 0.15
C ASP A 168 28.82 5.70 1.54
N ALA A 169 29.70 4.78 1.91
CA ALA A 169 29.61 4.06 3.16
C ALA A 169 29.75 4.97 4.40
N GLU A 170 30.55 6.02 4.31
CA GLU A 170 30.77 6.97 5.41
C GLU A 170 29.49 7.77 5.67
N ARG A 171 28.87 8.28 4.62
CA ARG A 171 27.62 9.00 4.74
C ARG A 171 26.46 8.12 5.22
N VAL A 172 26.41 6.87 4.80
CA VAL A 172 25.45 5.89 5.34
C VAL A 172 25.71 5.67 6.84
N ARG A 173 26.98 5.57 7.27
CA ARG A 173 27.35 5.41 8.69
C ARG A 173 26.90 6.60 9.55
N GLU A 174 27.10 7.80 9.05
CA GLU A 174 26.62 9.02 9.74
C GLU A 174 25.11 9.02 9.95
N MET A 175 24.37 8.69 8.90
CA MET A 175 22.91 8.76 8.90
C MET A 175 22.24 7.57 9.61
N TYR A 176 22.87 6.40 9.57
CA TYR A 176 22.32 5.15 10.09
C TYR A 176 23.34 4.41 10.97
N PRO A 177 23.77 5.00 12.10
CA PRO A 177 24.85 4.47 12.95
C PRO A 177 24.50 3.16 13.65
N PHE A 178 23.25 2.73 13.60
CA PHE A 178 22.80 1.45 14.16
C PHE A 178 23.09 0.24 13.26
N LEU A 179 23.53 0.47 12.02
CA LEU A 179 23.93 -0.59 11.11
C LEU A 179 25.30 -1.15 11.48
N ASP A 180 25.51 -2.46 11.25
CA ASP A 180 26.80 -3.09 11.45
C ASP A 180 27.72 -2.91 10.22
N PHE A 181 28.65 -1.99 10.31
CA PHE A 181 29.64 -1.72 9.26
C PHE A 181 30.83 -2.67 9.28
N ASN A 182 30.94 -3.52 10.28
CA ASN A 182 32.00 -4.53 10.41
C ASN A 182 31.53 -5.93 9.96
N ASN A 183 30.30 -6.02 9.47
CA ASN A 183 29.70 -7.28 9.06
C ASN A 183 30.37 -7.82 7.78
N ALA A 184 31.03 -8.98 7.90
CA ALA A 184 31.66 -9.62 6.75
C ALA A 184 30.66 -10.26 5.78
N ARG A 185 29.45 -10.64 6.27
CA ARG A 185 28.41 -11.26 5.43
C ARG A 185 27.76 -10.22 4.50
N PHE A 186 27.53 -9.01 4.99
CA PHE A 186 26.88 -7.93 4.25
C PHE A 186 27.65 -6.62 4.38
N PRO A 187 28.89 -6.52 3.81
CA PRO A 187 29.67 -5.28 3.90
C PRO A 187 28.92 -4.12 3.27
N ILE A 188 28.90 -2.97 3.91
CA ILE A 188 28.21 -1.79 3.38
C ILE A 188 29.17 -0.97 2.54
N LYS A 189 28.89 -0.87 1.23
CA LYS A 189 29.68 -0.08 0.25
C LYS A 189 29.04 1.27 -0.04
N GLY A 190 27.84 1.53 0.47
CA GLY A 190 27.06 2.72 0.25
C GLY A 190 25.59 2.38 0.05
N GLY A 191 24.85 3.28 -0.57
CA GLY A 191 23.43 3.09 -0.84
C GLY A 191 22.86 4.13 -1.79
N ILE A 192 21.60 3.92 -2.17
CA ILE A 192 20.80 4.91 -2.88
C ILE A 192 19.62 5.32 -2.01
N LEU A 193 19.50 6.61 -1.73
CA LEU A 193 18.47 7.18 -0.88
C LEU A 193 17.43 7.91 -1.73
N GLN A 194 16.17 7.62 -1.50
CA GLN A 194 15.05 8.43 -1.94
C GLN A 194 14.47 9.19 -0.74
N ARG A 195 14.68 10.52 -0.67
CA ARG A 195 14.24 11.33 0.47
C ARG A 195 12.72 11.48 0.55
N ARG A 196 12.04 11.57 -0.58
CA ARG A 196 10.57 11.63 -0.64
C ARG A 196 9.89 10.31 -0.34
N GLY A 197 10.63 9.20 -0.36
CA GLY A 197 10.13 7.92 0.13
C GLY A 197 9.91 7.93 1.65
N GLY A 198 9.13 6.99 2.15
CA GLY A 198 8.83 6.92 3.57
C GLY A 198 7.77 5.89 3.91
N THR A 199 6.91 6.23 4.85
CA THR A 199 5.84 5.36 5.31
C THR A 199 4.49 6.08 5.34
N VAL A 200 3.40 5.30 5.30
CA VAL A 200 2.03 5.80 5.45
C VAL A 200 1.23 4.80 6.28
N ARG A 201 0.29 5.24 7.06
CA ARG A 201 -0.52 4.32 7.84
C ARG A 201 -1.59 3.66 6.97
N HIS A 202 -1.42 2.38 6.70
CA HIS A 202 -2.23 1.61 5.74
C HIS A 202 -3.73 1.57 6.08
N ASP A 203 -4.09 1.43 7.36
CA ASP A 203 -5.49 1.47 7.82
C ASP A 203 -6.10 2.85 7.63
N ALA A 204 -5.38 3.92 7.99
CA ALA A 204 -5.83 5.30 7.79
C ALA A 204 -6.04 5.61 6.30
N VAL A 205 -5.18 5.12 5.41
CA VAL A 205 -5.35 5.25 3.96
C VAL A 205 -6.63 4.56 3.48
N ALA A 206 -6.83 3.30 3.88
CA ALA A 206 -8.03 2.55 3.49
C ALA A 206 -9.32 3.26 3.98
N TRP A 207 -9.31 3.71 5.23
CA TRP A 207 -10.46 4.43 5.82
C TRP A 207 -10.66 5.81 5.20
N GLY A 208 -9.58 6.52 4.84
CA GLY A 208 -9.67 7.79 4.13
C GLY A 208 -10.32 7.63 2.76
N TYR A 209 -9.87 6.67 1.97
CA TYR A 209 -10.52 6.36 0.68
C TYR A 209 -11.96 5.89 0.84
N ALA A 210 -12.25 5.03 1.83
CA ALA A 210 -13.61 4.57 2.09
C ALA A 210 -14.55 5.72 2.42
N ARG A 211 -14.16 6.61 3.35
CA ARG A 211 -14.94 7.82 3.69
C ARG A 211 -15.12 8.74 2.48
N GLY A 212 -14.04 8.97 1.74
CA GLY A 212 -14.07 9.83 0.56
C GLY A 212 -14.92 9.27 -0.57
N ALA A 213 -14.94 7.97 -0.79
CA ALA A 213 -15.80 7.31 -1.77
C ALA A 213 -17.27 7.30 -1.32
N ASP A 214 -17.54 6.92 -0.07
CA ASP A 214 -18.87 6.88 0.50
C ASP A 214 -19.57 8.25 0.49
N SER A 215 -18.83 9.32 0.84
CA SER A 215 -19.37 10.70 0.79
C SER A 215 -19.75 11.17 -0.61
N ARG A 216 -19.30 10.45 -1.65
CA ARG A 216 -19.63 10.70 -3.07
C ARG A 216 -20.63 9.73 -3.65
N GLY A 217 -21.30 8.94 -2.80
CA GLY A 217 -22.37 8.03 -3.19
C GLY A 217 -21.95 6.62 -3.58
N VAL A 218 -20.65 6.29 -3.46
CA VAL A 218 -20.17 4.92 -3.70
C VAL A 218 -20.65 3.99 -2.58
N ASP A 219 -21.13 2.81 -2.94
CA ASP A 219 -21.53 1.78 -1.99
C ASP A 219 -20.35 0.87 -1.65
N ILE A 220 -19.98 0.82 -0.37
CA ILE A 220 -18.91 -0.06 0.12
C ILE A 220 -19.56 -1.21 0.88
N ILE A 221 -19.51 -2.40 0.31
CA ILE A 221 -20.25 -3.56 0.80
C ILE A 221 -19.28 -4.60 1.33
N GLN A 222 -19.16 -4.66 2.64
CA GLN A 222 -18.33 -5.61 3.37
C GLN A 222 -19.06 -6.94 3.56
N ASN A 223 -18.31 -8.03 3.80
CA ASN A 223 -18.85 -9.39 3.92
C ASN A 223 -19.72 -9.80 2.72
N CYS A 224 -19.30 -9.37 1.54
CA CYS A 224 -19.93 -9.65 0.25
C CYS A 224 -18.92 -10.33 -0.67
N GLU A 225 -18.88 -11.64 -0.63
CA GLU A 225 -17.94 -12.45 -1.40
C GLU A 225 -18.49 -12.70 -2.80
N VAL A 226 -17.67 -12.36 -3.81
CA VAL A 226 -17.95 -12.75 -5.20
C VAL A 226 -17.56 -14.20 -5.40
N THR A 227 -18.54 -15.02 -5.80
CA THR A 227 -18.40 -16.46 -6.02
C THR A 227 -18.48 -16.84 -7.50
N GLY A 228 -18.78 -15.89 -8.39
CA GLY A 228 -18.84 -16.12 -9.82
C GLY A 228 -18.98 -14.83 -10.61
N ILE A 229 -18.56 -14.84 -11.87
CA ILE A 229 -18.70 -13.72 -12.81
C ILE A 229 -19.57 -14.20 -13.98
N LYS A 230 -20.67 -13.50 -14.24
CA LYS A 230 -21.58 -13.83 -15.34
C LYS A 230 -21.21 -13.04 -16.59
N THR A 231 -21.01 -13.78 -17.67
CA THR A 231 -20.73 -13.21 -19.01
C THR A 231 -21.82 -13.62 -19.99
N VAL A 232 -22.17 -12.71 -20.89
CA VAL A 232 -23.10 -12.95 -22.00
C VAL A 232 -22.46 -12.41 -23.29
N LYS A 233 -22.29 -13.26 -24.28
CA LYS A 233 -21.65 -12.90 -25.57
C LYS A 233 -20.28 -12.22 -25.37
N GLY A 234 -19.45 -12.75 -24.45
CA GLY A 234 -18.11 -12.24 -24.16
C GLY A 234 -18.07 -10.94 -23.33
N LYS A 235 -19.20 -10.44 -22.85
CA LYS A 235 -19.29 -9.24 -22.00
C LYS A 235 -19.73 -9.61 -20.60
N VAL A 236 -19.08 -9.04 -19.59
CA VAL A 236 -19.55 -9.16 -18.20
C VAL A 236 -20.88 -8.44 -18.05
N VAL A 237 -21.84 -9.10 -17.39
CA VAL A 237 -23.17 -8.54 -17.11
C VAL A 237 -23.46 -8.46 -15.61
N GLY A 238 -22.60 -9.02 -14.76
CA GLY A 238 -22.74 -8.96 -13.30
C GLY A 238 -21.93 -10.04 -12.60
N VAL A 239 -22.08 -10.08 -11.29
CA VAL A 239 -21.38 -11.02 -10.39
C VAL A 239 -22.39 -11.77 -9.54
N GLN A 240 -22.10 -13.04 -9.28
CA GLN A 240 -22.76 -13.83 -8.25
C GLN A 240 -22.03 -13.62 -6.93
N THR A 241 -22.78 -13.39 -5.87
CA THR A 241 -22.22 -13.20 -4.52
C THR A 241 -22.95 -14.07 -3.50
N ASN A 242 -22.41 -14.15 -2.28
CA ASN A 242 -23.09 -14.74 -1.13
C ASN A 242 -24.35 -13.96 -0.69
N ARG A 243 -24.61 -12.77 -1.29
CA ARG A 243 -25.81 -11.95 -1.09
C ARG A 243 -26.71 -11.90 -2.32
N GLY A 244 -26.52 -12.80 -3.28
CA GLY A 244 -27.31 -12.86 -4.52
C GLY A 244 -26.55 -12.29 -5.73
N PHE A 245 -27.25 -12.21 -6.85
CA PHE A 245 -26.72 -11.66 -8.09
C PHE A 245 -26.79 -10.15 -8.12
N ILE A 246 -25.71 -9.50 -8.60
CA ILE A 246 -25.64 -8.04 -8.75
C ILE A 246 -25.20 -7.76 -10.19
N GLY A 247 -26.00 -6.98 -10.92
CA GLY A 247 -25.71 -6.58 -12.29
C GLY A 247 -24.67 -5.46 -12.36
N CYS A 248 -23.91 -5.41 -13.48
CA CYS A 248 -23.02 -4.27 -13.75
C CYS A 248 -22.78 -4.06 -15.25
N LYS A 249 -22.46 -2.82 -15.62
CA LYS A 249 -22.02 -2.48 -16.98
C LYS A 249 -20.51 -2.71 -17.14
N LYS A 250 -19.72 -2.51 -16.07
CA LYS A 250 -18.27 -2.71 -16.03
C LYS A 250 -17.86 -3.37 -14.72
N LEU A 251 -16.83 -4.19 -14.80
CA LEU A 251 -16.26 -4.90 -13.65
C LEU A 251 -14.77 -4.57 -13.54
N GLY A 252 -14.35 -4.08 -12.37
CA GLY A 252 -12.95 -3.90 -11.98
C GLY A 252 -12.51 -4.98 -11.02
N LEU A 253 -11.29 -5.49 -11.19
CA LEU A 253 -10.69 -6.49 -10.31
C LEU A 253 -9.53 -5.85 -9.55
N ALA A 254 -9.60 -5.85 -8.22
CA ALA A 254 -8.58 -5.31 -7.32
C ALA A 254 -8.33 -6.25 -6.12
N ALA A 255 -8.21 -7.56 -6.42
CA ALA A 255 -8.14 -8.62 -5.41
C ALA A 255 -6.69 -9.02 -5.03
N ALA A 256 -5.68 -8.25 -5.48
CA ALA A 256 -4.26 -8.49 -5.22
C ALA A 256 -3.88 -9.96 -5.49
N GLY A 257 -3.21 -10.64 -4.58
CA GLY A 257 -2.80 -12.03 -4.75
C GLY A 257 -3.91 -13.04 -5.07
N ASN A 258 -5.19 -12.68 -4.87
CA ASN A 258 -6.32 -13.53 -5.30
C ASN A 258 -6.83 -13.19 -6.72
N SER A 259 -6.14 -12.31 -7.46
CA SER A 259 -6.62 -11.85 -8.78
C SER A 259 -6.74 -12.99 -9.79
N SER A 260 -5.81 -13.95 -9.81
CA SER A 260 -5.86 -15.10 -10.74
C SER A 260 -7.07 -16.00 -10.48
N GLU A 261 -7.43 -16.24 -9.20
CA GLU A 261 -8.61 -17.02 -8.84
C GLU A 261 -9.91 -16.34 -9.28
N VAL A 262 -10.01 -15.03 -9.05
CA VAL A 262 -11.21 -14.27 -9.42
C VAL A 262 -11.31 -14.08 -10.93
N ALA A 263 -10.20 -13.85 -11.64
CA ALA A 263 -10.18 -13.77 -13.11
C ALA A 263 -10.61 -15.07 -13.78
N ALA A 264 -10.24 -16.21 -13.19
CA ALA A 264 -10.64 -17.54 -13.67
C ALA A 264 -12.17 -17.73 -13.67
N MET A 265 -12.92 -17.05 -12.79
CA MET A 265 -14.39 -17.05 -12.80
C MET A 265 -14.99 -16.45 -14.08
N ALA A 266 -14.21 -15.61 -14.78
CA ALA A 266 -14.57 -15.05 -16.09
C ALA A 266 -13.90 -15.80 -17.27
N GLY A 267 -13.22 -16.92 -17.01
CA GLY A 267 -12.47 -17.68 -18.03
C GLY A 267 -11.15 -17.02 -18.43
N LEU A 268 -10.63 -16.07 -17.66
CA LEU A 268 -9.38 -15.39 -17.93
C LEU A 268 -8.23 -16.02 -17.13
N LYS A 269 -7.08 -16.20 -17.79
CA LYS A 269 -5.83 -16.61 -17.15
C LYS A 269 -4.88 -15.41 -17.08
N LEU A 270 -4.52 -14.99 -15.88
CA LEU A 270 -3.54 -13.92 -15.67
C LEU A 270 -2.13 -14.50 -15.51
N PRO A 271 -1.08 -13.84 -16.02
CA PRO A 271 0.31 -14.23 -15.83
C PRO A 271 0.81 -13.76 -14.44
N ILE A 272 0.08 -14.12 -13.39
CA ILE A 272 0.34 -13.72 -12.02
C ILE A 272 0.36 -14.95 -11.14
N GLU A 273 1.43 -15.10 -10.35
CA GLU A 273 1.57 -16.08 -9.29
C GLU A 273 1.43 -15.42 -7.92
N SER A 274 0.97 -16.19 -6.93
CA SER A 274 0.72 -15.67 -5.59
C SER A 274 1.69 -16.30 -4.61
N HIS A 275 2.51 -15.46 -3.97
CA HIS A 275 3.53 -15.88 -3.02
C HIS A 275 3.35 -15.19 -1.68
N VAL A 276 3.70 -15.88 -0.59
CA VAL A 276 3.63 -15.29 0.75
C VAL A 276 4.89 -14.49 1.03
N LEU A 277 4.71 -13.21 1.36
CA LEU A 277 5.73 -12.32 1.87
C LEU A 277 5.52 -12.11 3.37
N GLN A 278 6.56 -12.42 4.16
CA GLN A 278 6.44 -12.38 5.61
C GLN A 278 6.87 -11.06 6.21
N ALA A 279 6.14 -10.64 7.24
CA ALA A 279 6.43 -9.43 7.98
C ALA A 279 6.25 -9.63 9.50
N PHE A 280 6.86 -8.70 10.27
CA PHE A 280 6.95 -8.74 11.70
C PHE A 280 6.77 -7.36 12.30
N VAL A 281 6.28 -7.32 13.55
CA VAL A 281 6.31 -6.11 14.36
C VAL A 281 6.88 -6.43 15.73
N SER A 282 7.77 -5.54 16.21
CA SER A 282 8.39 -5.65 17.52
C SER A 282 7.58 -4.96 18.62
N GLU A 283 8.01 -5.14 19.86
CA GLU A 283 7.67 -4.27 20.97
C GLU A 283 8.04 -2.80 20.64
N GLY A 284 7.42 -1.85 21.36
CA GLY A 284 7.72 -0.42 21.21
C GLY A 284 9.10 -0.09 21.78
N LEU A 285 9.91 0.56 20.96
CA LEU A 285 11.24 1.07 21.32
C LEU A 285 11.22 2.60 21.31
N LYS A 286 12.21 3.22 21.96
CA LYS A 286 12.53 4.63 21.73
C LYS A 286 12.88 4.84 20.25
N PRO A 287 12.78 6.07 19.71
CA PRO A 287 13.21 6.37 18.35
C PRO A 287 14.61 5.84 18.10
N TYR A 288 14.74 4.95 17.09
CA TYR A 288 15.97 4.23 16.79
C TYR A 288 16.27 4.22 15.30
N ILE A 289 15.24 4.04 14.45
CA ILE A 289 15.33 4.02 13.00
C ILE A 289 14.48 5.17 12.45
N ASP A 290 15.12 6.17 11.85
CA ASP A 290 14.42 7.36 11.40
C ASP A 290 13.79 7.20 10.00
N GLY A 291 14.41 6.46 9.10
CA GLY A 291 13.88 6.19 7.76
C GLY A 291 13.50 4.73 7.55
N VAL A 292 13.38 4.36 6.29
CA VAL A 292 13.26 2.98 5.85
C VAL A 292 14.63 2.51 5.35
N VAL A 293 15.10 1.36 5.81
CA VAL A 293 16.33 0.73 5.32
C VAL A 293 15.99 -0.59 4.67
N THR A 294 16.51 -0.82 3.47
CA THR A 294 16.36 -2.06 2.73
C THR A 294 17.71 -2.58 2.27
N PHE A 295 17.90 -3.88 2.26
CA PHE A 295 19.07 -4.50 1.64
C PHE A 295 18.68 -5.78 0.90
N GLY A 296 18.85 -5.75 -0.42
CA GLY A 296 18.42 -6.84 -1.30
C GLY A 296 19.19 -8.13 -1.10
N ALA A 297 20.47 -8.06 -0.70
CA ALA A 297 21.30 -9.25 -0.46
C ALA A 297 20.78 -10.13 0.70
N GLY A 298 20.13 -9.54 1.68
CA GLY A 298 19.52 -10.26 2.80
C GLY A 298 18.00 -10.38 2.68
N HIS A 299 17.42 -9.94 1.57
CA HIS A 299 15.94 -9.89 1.37
C HIS A 299 15.22 -9.28 2.57
N PHE A 300 15.75 -8.17 3.10
CA PHE A 300 15.29 -7.58 4.35
C PHE A 300 14.97 -6.09 4.19
N TYR A 301 13.96 -5.65 4.89
CA TYR A 301 13.66 -4.24 5.09
C TYR A 301 13.19 -3.97 6.51
N VAL A 302 13.39 -2.74 6.98
CA VAL A 302 12.95 -2.29 8.29
C VAL A 302 12.56 -0.82 8.28
N SER A 303 11.55 -0.49 9.07
CA SER A 303 11.16 0.87 9.45
C SER A 303 10.71 0.90 10.90
N GLN A 304 10.62 2.08 11.50
CA GLN A 304 10.04 2.25 12.82
C GLN A 304 8.74 3.05 12.72
N SER A 305 7.68 2.49 13.30
CA SER A 305 6.39 3.17 13.39
C SER A 305 6.41 4.30 14.42
N ASP A 306 5.51 5.27 14.28
CA ASP A 306 5.37 6.38 15.25
C ASP A 306 4.99 5.90 16.68
N LYS A 307 4.52 4.65 16.81
CA LYS A 307 4.29 4.00 18.12
C LYS A 307 5.53 3.32 18.69
N GLY A 308 6.67 3.42 18.01
CA GLY A 308 7.96 2.88 18.44
C GLY A 308 8.23 1.44 17.99
N GLY A 309 7.24 0.68 17.55
CA GLY A 309 7.45 -0.70 17.06
C GLY A 309 8.23 -0.72 15.76
N LEU A 310 9.25 -1.57 15.67
CA LEU A 310 9.92 -1.85 14.40
C LEU A 310 9.00 -2.71 13.54
N VAL A 311 8.79 -2.30 12.30
CA VAL A 311 8.10 -3.06 11.26
C VAL A 311 9.15 -3.53 10.29
N PHE A 312 9.33 -4.83 10.16
CA PHE A 312 10.35 -5.41 9.31
C PHE A 312 9.84 -6.68 8.64
N GLY A 313 10.52 -7.11 7.63
CA GLY A 313 10.17 -8.28 6.88
C GLY A 313 11.10 -8.48 5.72
N GLY A 314 10.75 -9.39 4.88
CA GLY A 314 11.50 -9.75 3.69
C GLY A 314 11.25 -11.20 3.35
N ASP A 315 11.98 -11.64 2.37
CA ASP A 315 11.91 -12.96 1.79
C ASP A 315 10.50 -13.33 1.29
N ILE A 316 10.43 -14.25 0.36
CA ILE A 316 9.19 -14.67 -0.29
C ILE A 316 9.22 -16.18 -0.37
N ASP A 317 8.12 -16.84 -0.02
CA ASP A 317 8.00 -18.28 -0.22
C ASP A 317 8.27 -18.64 -1.68
N GLY A 318 9.16 -19.61 -1.91
CA GLY A 318 9.57 -20.05 -3.24
C GLY A 318 8.51 -20.86 -4.00
N TYR A 319 7.28 -20.88 -3.52
CA TYR A 319 6.17 -21.64 -4.11
C TYR A 319 4.87 -20.83 -4.05
N ASN A 320 3.97 -21.13 -4.98
CA ASN A 320 2.65 -20.49 -5.05
C ASN A 320 1.80 -20.87 -3.81
N SER A 321 1.30 -19.86 -3.09
CA SER A 321 0.54 -20.07 -1.86
C SER A 321 -0.39 -18.90 -1.55
N TYR A 322 -1.54 -19.24 -0.96
CA TYR A 322 -2.52 -18.27 -0.42
C TYR A 322 -2.53 -18.24 1.11
N ALA A 323 -1.51 -18.80 1.76
CA ALA A 323 -1.38 -18.78 3.20
C ALA A 323 -1.23 -17.34 3.72
N ARG A 324 -1.90 -17.05 4.84
CA ARG A 324 -1.84 -15.74 5.50
C ARG A 324 -0.97 -15.74 6.75
N ARG A 325 -0.34 -16.87 7.01
CA ARG A 325 0.65 -17.09 8.07
C ARG A 325 1.97 -17.42 7.38
N GLY A 326 3.05 -16.89 7.91
CA GLY A 326 4.37 -17.26 7.46
C GLY A 326 4.75 -18.67 7.90
N ASN A 327 5.91 -19.12 7.48
CA ASN A 327 6.50 -20.38 7.86
C ASN A 327 7.82 -20.15 8.63
N LEU A 328 8.24 -21.13 9.39
CA LEU A 328 9.42 -21.02 10.27
C LEU A 328 10.73 -20.77 9.50
N PRO A 329 11.06 -21.44 8.38
CA PRO A 329 12.26 -21.15 7.60
C PRO A 329 12.36 -19.68 7.16
N MET A 330 11.25 -19.04 6.73
CA MET A 330 11.26 -17.63 6.36
C MET A 330 11.45 -16.72 7.59
N VAL A 331 10.90 -17.11 8.74
CA VAL A 331 11.16 -16.40 10.01
C VAL A 331 12.64 -16.39 10.31
N GLU A 332 13.30 -17.55 10.24
CA GLU A 332 14.72 -17.71 10.53
C GLU A 332 15.58 -16.86 9.57
N HIS A 333 15.35 -16.95 8.26
CA HIS A 333 16.08 -16.17 7.26
C HIS A 333 15.97 -14.66 7.48
N VAL A 334 14.76 -14.16 7.72
CA VAL A 334 14.51 -12.72 7.93
C VAL A 334 15.18 -12.24 9.23
N ILE A 335 15.10 -13.04 10.31
CA ILE A 335 15.71 -12.67 11.59
C ILE A 335 17.24 -12.72 11.50
N GLU A 336 17.81 -13.75 10.89
CA GLU A 336 19.27 -13.83 10.67
C GLU A 336 19.80 -12.63 9.88
N ALA A 337 19.16 -12.30 8.76
CA ALA A 337 19.55 -11.16 7.94
C ALA A 337 19.43 -9.84 8.73
N GLY A 338 18.32 -9.67 9.45
CA GLY A 338 18.06 -8.49 10.27
C GLY A 338 19.08 -8.31 11.38
N VAL A 339 19.40 -9.37 12.14
CA VAL A 339 20.37 -9.33 13.23
C VAL A 339 21.79 -9.12 12.70
N ALA A 340 22.14 -9.73 11.56
CA ALA A 340 23.42 -9.51 10.93
C ALA A 340 23.67 -8.05 10.56
N MET A 341 22.66 -7.35 10.08
CA MET A 341 22.77 -5.91 9.70
C MET A 341 22.54 -4.94 10.84
N ILE A 342 21.69 -5.32 11.79
CA ILE A 342 21.26 -4.49 12.91
C ILE A 342 21.38 -5.33 14.19
N PRO A 343 22.56 -5.42 14.80
CA PRO A 343 22.79 -6.30 15.96
C PRO A 343 21.85 -6.03 17.14
N GLY A 344 21.34 -4.80 17.25
CA GLY A 344 20.37 -4.43 18.28
C GLY A 344 19.08 -5.23 18.20
N LEU A 345 18.70 -5.76 17.02
CA LEU A 345 17.50 -6.59 16.84
C LEU A 345 17.53 -7.90 17.64
N ALA A 346 18.72 -8.44 17.95
CA ALA A 346 18.87 -9.66 18.75
C ALA A 346 18.24 -9.56 20.15
N ARG A 347 18.00 -8.34 20.65
CA ARG A 347 17.43 -8.09 21.98
C ARG A 347 15.97 -7.62 21.95
N VAL A 348 15.38 -7.53 20.76
CA VAL A 348 14.05 -6.97 20.56
C VAL A 348 13.03 -8.11 20.49
N ARG A 349 11.93 -7.98 21.22
CA ARG A 349 10.85 -8.97 21.21
C ARG A 349 9.94 -8.77 20.01
N VAL A 350 9.74 -9.84 19.26
CA VAL A 350 8.72 -9.87 18.19
C VAL A 350 7.37 -10.11 18.84
N LEU A 351 6.43 -9.19 18.60
CA LEU A 351 5.06 -9.30 19.13
C LEU A 351 4.13 -10.03 18.17
N ARG A 352 4.36 -9.91 16.87
CA ARG A 352 3.50 -10.51 15.85
C ARG A 352 4.28 -10.76 14.57
N SER A 353 3.92 -11.87 13.90
CA SER A 353 4.26 -12.14 12.51
C SER A 353 3.01 -12.39 11.69
N TRP A 354 3.06 -12.08 10.39
CA TRP A 354 1.98 -12.35 9.45
C TRP A 354 2.51 -12.50 8.04
N GLY A 355 1.70 -13.12 7.15
CA GLY A 355 1.99 -13.21 5.73
C GLY A 355 1.01 -12.37 4.91
N GLY A 356 1.51 -11.60 3.96
CA GLY A 356 0.75 -10.99 2.87
C GLY A 356 0.84 -11.86 1.62
N ILE A 357 -0.19 -11.89 0.81
CA ILE A 357 -0.18 -12.63 -0.46
C ILE A 357 0.25 -11.65 -1.56
N MET A 358 1.48 -11.79 -1.99
CA MET A 358 2.05 -10.94 -3.03
C MET A 358 1.66 -11.48 -4.42
N ASP A 359 1.20 -10.59 -5.27
CA ASP A 359 0.89 -10.84 -6.67
C ASP A 359 2.15 -10.60 -7.51
N MET A 360 2.74 -11.69 -8.00
CA MET A 360 3.99 -11.68 -8.76
C MET A 360 3.70 -11.81 -10.25
N SER A 361 3.94 -10.74 -11.00
CA SER A 361 4.03 -10.80 -12.46
C SER A 361 5.40 -11.31 -12.91
N MET A 362 5.55 -11.67 -14.18
CA MET A 362 6.76 -12.29 -14.72
C MET A 362 8.05 -11.47 -14.51
N ASP A 363 7.94 -10.16 -14.51
CA ASP A 363 9.06 -9.21 -14.33
C ASP A 363 8.95 -8.34 -13.07
N GLY A 364 7.94 -8.61 -12.22
CA GLY A 364 7.67 -7.83 -11.02
C GLY A 364 7.07 -6.45 -11.28
N SER A 365 6.61 -6.19 -12.50
CA SER A 365 5.99 -4.92 -12.90
C SER A 365 4.47 -5.00 -12.99
N PRO A 366 3.75 -3.87 -12.86
CA PRO A 366 2.33 -3.81 -13.25
C PRO A 366 2.15 -4.17 -14.73
N ILE A 367 1.05 -4.87 -15.04
CA ILE A 367 0.68 -5.30 -16.38
C ILE A 367 -0.26 -4.27 -17.00
#